data_8528f2d93a1731e9d300e61bb529af4b
#
_entry.id   8528f2d93a1731e9d300e61bb529af4b
#
_cell.length_a   1.000
_cell.length_b   1.000
_cell.length_c   1.000
_cell.angle_alpha   90.00
_cell.angle_beta   90.00
_cell.angle_gamma   90.00
#
_symmetry.space_group_name_H-M   'P 1'
#
loop_
_entity.id
_entity.type
_entity.pdbx_description
1 polymer ?
#
loop_
_entity_poly.entity_id
_entity_poly.type
_entity_poly.pdbx_seq_one_letter_code
_entity_poly.pdbx_strand_id
1 'polypeptide(L)'
;NNKKISTPILCGETDASPVECKVQTREGGYLGYNGIGFSHQYNFRRASSKYKFNYVHELKSYTTRVNDYVAQVLGFMVKLEYRGRGSWKEASEPRDITMDLRCSVAASSGGSNFAFWDIGKRTFTRRQWNIEIPVARIVPNNVPERQRQWLITIVGTISQTISGENDTRWNDKF
;
A
#
# COMPACT_ATOMS: atom_id res chain seq x y z
N ASN A 1 11.38 -5.36 10.42
CA ASN A 1 11.20 -6.80 10.14
C ASN A 1 9.75 -7.04 9.74
N ASN A 2 9.51 -7.06 8.43
CA ASN A 2 8.19 -7.39 7.87
C ASN A 2 8.01 -8.91 7.99
N LYS A 3 7.24 -9.33 8.97
CA LYS A 3 6.92 -10.74 9.15
C LYS A 3 5.68 -11.07 8.34
N LYS A 4 5.82 -11.89 7.31
CA LYS A 4 4.69 -12.49 6.59
C LYS A 4 3.96 -13.42 7.56
N ILE A 5 2.74 -13.09 7.91
CA ILE A 5 1.91 -13.93 8.80
C ILE A 5 0.92 -14.69 7.91
N SER A 6 1.16 -15.96 7.71
CA SER A 6 0.13 -16.87 7.19
C SER A 6 -0.69 -17.41 8.36
N THR A 7 -1.91 -16.95 8.52
CA THR A 7 -2.85 -17.56 9.46
C THR A 7 -3.84 -18.39 8.65
N PRO A 8 -3.99 -19.69 8.92
CA PRO A 8 -5.07 -20.44 8.31
C PRO A 8 -6.42 -19.88 8.80
N ILE A 9 -7.28 -19.50 7.88
CA ILE A 9 -8.67 -19.20 8.19
C ILE A 9 -9.33 -20.56 8.39
N LEU A 10 -9.78 -20.85 9.59
CA LEU A 10 -10.66 -21.99 9.88
C LEU A 10 -11.97 -21.72 9.12
N CYS A 11 -12.15 -22.44 8.04
CA CYS A 11 -13.46 -22.53 7.38
C CYS A 11 -14.38 -23.33 8.28
N GLY A 12 -15.48 -22.72 8.73
CA GLY A 12 -16.49 -23.42 9.52
C GLY A 12 -17.00 -24.64 8.74
N GLU A 13 -17.05 -25.78 9.42
CA GLU A 13 -17.66 -27.01 8.92
C GLU A 13 -19.16 -26.75 8.68
N THR A 14 -19.54 -26.63 7.41
CA THR A 14 -20.92 -26.87 7.00
C THR A 14 -20.91 -28.08 6.07
N ASP A 15 -21.74 -29.06 6.39
CA ASP A 15 -21.93 -30.33 5.67
C ASP A 15 -22.38 -30.16 4.22
N ALA A 16 -21.58 -29.61 3.33
CA ALA A 16 -21.81 -29.70 1.90
C ALA A 16 -20.55 -29.31 1.12
N SER A 17 -19.89 -30.30 0.55
CA SER A 17 -18.82 -30.25 -0.46
C SER A 17 -17.52 -29.53 -0.02
N PRO A 18 -16.34 -30.03 -0.38
CA PRO A 18 -15.10 -29.37 -0.07
C PRO A 18 -14.99 -28.07 -0.86
N VAL A 19 -15.40 -26.97 -0.25
CA VAL A 19 -15.07 -25.64 -0.74
C VAL A 19 -13.57 -25.49 -0.57
N GLU A 20 -12.82 -25.42 -1.67
CA GLU A 20 -11.41 -25.03 -1.64
C GLU A 20 -11.28 -23.69 -0.92
N CYS A 21 -10.89 -23.74 0.35
CA CYS A 21 -10.53 -22.55 1.10
C CYS A 21 -9.26 -21.97 0.50
N LYS A 22 -9.39 -20.95 -0.34
CA LYS A 22 -8.26 -20.18 -0.80
C LYS A 22 -7.64 -19.49 0.41
N VAL A 23 -6.46 -19.96 0.81
CA VAL A 23 -5.65 -19.28 1.82
C VAL A 23 -5.40 -17.86 1.35
N GLN A 24 -6.08 -16.89 1.96
CA GLN A 24 -5.78 -15.49 1.72
C GLN A 24 -4.47 -15.17 2.45
N THR A 25 -3.43 -14.95 1.68
CA THR A 25 -2.19 -14.38 2.23
C THR A 25 -2.48 -12.92 2.62
N ARG A 26 -2.14 -12.55 3.82
CA ARG A 26 -2.22 -11.17 4.31
C ARG A 26 -0.84 -10.71 4.75
N GLU A 27 -0.55 -9.46 4.56
CA GLU A 27 0.64 -8.85 5.12
C GLU A 27 0.26 -8.06 6.38
N GLY A 28 1.06 -8.20 7.41
CA GLY A 28 0.82 -7.54 8.67
C GLY A 28 2.09 -7.33 9.48
N GLY A 29 2.07 -6.37 10.37
CA GLY A 29 3.19 -6.09 11.24
C GLY A 29 3.15 -4.70 11.84
N TYR A 30 4.23 -4.36 12.52
CA TYR A 30 4.41 -3.05 13.13
C TYR A 30 5.21 -2.13 12.20
N LEU A 31 4.74 -0.90 12.06
CA LEU A 31 5.42 0.16 11.33
C LEU A 31 5.57 1.38 12.25
N GLY A 32 6.80 1.89 12.38
CA GLY A 32 7.06 3.15 13.05
C GLY A 32 6.37 4.32 12.35
N TYR A 33 6.15 5.43 13.06
CA TYR A 33 5.45 6.59 12.51
C TYR A 33 6.22 7.33 11.41
N ASN A 34 7.51 7.07 11.25
CA ASN A 34 8.30 7.57 10.14
C ASN A 34 9.00 6.39 9.47
N GLY A 35 8.51 5.94 8.33
CA GLY A 35 9.11 4.82 7.63
C GLY A 35 8.24 4.24 6.53
N ILE A 36 8.82 3.27 5.83
CA ILE A 36 8.17 2.50 4.76
C ILE A 36 7.95 1.09 5.27
N GLY A 37 6.70 0.62 5.18
CA GLY A 37 6.31 -0.76 5.41
C GLY A 37 5.70 -1.36 4.16
N PHE A 38 5.70 -2.69 4.03
CA PHE A 38 5.05 -3.42 2.93
C PHE A 38 5.31 -2.80 1.55
N SER A 39 6.54 -2.87 1.09
CA SER A 39 6.92 -2.37 -0.22
C SER A 39 7.04 -3.52 -1.22
N HIS A 40 6.20 -3.49 -2.25
CA HIS A 40 6.25 -4.39 -3.40
C HIS A 40 6.71 -3.62 -4.62
N GLN A 41 7.53 -4.25 -5.46
CA GLN A 41 8.07 -3.64 -6.66
C GLN A 41 8.03 -4.60 -7.84
N TYR A 42 7.79 -4.05 -9.03
CA TYR A 42 7.81 -4.78 -10.28
C TYR A 42 8.56 -4.01 -11.36
N ASN A 43 9.68 -4.56 -11.78
CA ASN A 43 10.51 -3.99 -12.83
C ASN A 43 10.12 -4.58 -14.19
N PHE A 44 9.95 -3.73 -15.19
CA PHE A 44 9.60 -4.13 -16.55
C PHE A 44 10.24 -3.23 -17.60
N ARG A 45 10.15 -3.67 -18.85
CA ARG A 45 10.55 -2.89 -20.03
C ARG A 45 9.34 -2.72 -20.93
N ARG A 46 9.23 -1.55 -21.55
CA ARG A 46 8.25 -1.29 -22.61
C ARG A 46 8.93 -1.50 -23.96
N ALA A 47 8.20 -2.06 -24.92
CA ALA A 47 8.68 -2.20 -26.29
C ALA A 47 8.99 -0.83 -26.94
N SER A 48 8.25 0.20 -26.55
CA SER A 48 8.37 1.57 -27.07
C SER A 48 9.45 2.42 -26.39
N SER A 49 10.19 1.87 -25.41
CA SER A 49 11.14 2.66 -24.61
C SER A 49 12.44 1.93 -24.31
N LYS A 50 13.55 2.66 -24.37
CA LYS A 50 14.86 2.17 -23.92
C LYS A 50 15.02 2.13 -22.41
N TYR A 51 14.09 2.74 -21.66
CA TYR A 51 14.16 2.81 -20.21
C TYR A 51 13.57 1.57 -19.55
N LYS A 52 14.08 1.25 -18.36
CA LYS A 52 13.41 0.33 -17.43
C LYS A 52 12.37 1.11 -16.64
N PHE A 53 11.25 0.46 -16.36
CA PHE A 53 10.18 0.97 -15.54
C PHE A 53 10.02 0.15 -14.27
N ASN A 54 9.46 0.75 -13.24
CA ASN A 54 9.20 0.14 -11.96
C ASN A 54 7.85 0.61 -11.42
N TYR A 55 6.96 -0.34 -11.15
CA TYR A 55 5.80 -0.09 -10.31
C TYR A 55 6.17 -0.33 -8.85
N VAL A 56 5.67 0.54 -7.97
CA VAL A 56 5.86 0.38 -6.52
C VAL A 56 4.52 0.53 -5.82
N HIS A 57 4.21 -0.43 -4.95
CA HIS A 57 3.11 -0.35 -4.00
C HIS A 57 3.70 -0.41 -2.60
N GLU A 58 3.45 0.61 -1.80
CA GLU A 58 4.00 0.66 -0.45
C GLU A 58 3.10 1.40 0.54
N LEU A 59 3.12 0.97 1.79
CA LEU A 59 2.61 1.74 2.90
C LEU A 59 3.71 2.63 3.44
N LYS A 60 3.43 3.93 3.54
CA LYS A 60 4.34 4.91 4.09
C LYS A 60 3.71 5.62 5.27
N SER A 61 4.45 5.68 6.38
CA SER A 61 4.11 6.49 7.53
C SER A 61 5.01 7.70 7.60
N TYR A 62 4.44 8.86 7.80
CA TYR A 62 5.18 10.11 7.88
C TYR A 62 4.49 11.14 8.78
N THR A 63 5.29 12.10 9.24
CA THR A 63 4.83 13.22 10.04
C THR A 63 4.48 14.39 9.14
N THR A 64 3.36 15.04 9.41
CA THR A 64 2.97 16.29 8.75
C THR A 64 2.45 17.30 9.77
N ARG A 65 2.49 18.57 9.42
CA ARG A 65 1.84 19.63 10.20
C ARG A 65 0.51 19.99 9.57
N VAL A 66 -0.52 20.06 10.42
CA VAL A 66 -1.85 20.54 10.05
C VAL A 66 -2.20 21.66 11.04
N ASN A 67 -2.10 22.91 10.59
CA ASN A 67 -2.16 24.09 11.46
C ASN A 67 -1.07 24.00 12.55
N ASP A 68 -1.45 24.10 13.81
CA ASP A 68 -0.55 24.03 14.97
C ASP A 68 -0.30 22.63 15.50
N TYR A 69 -0.87 21.61 14.84
CA TYR A 69 -0.78 20.23 15.29
C TYR A 69 0.19 19.43 14.42
N VAL A 70 0.92 18.54 15.07
CA VAL A 70 1.72 17.50 14.40
C VAL A 70 0.85 16.26 14.25
N ALA A 71 0.63 15.85 13.01
CA ALA A 71 -0.13 14.63 12.71
C ALA A 71 0.79 13.54 12.15
N GLN A 72 0.47 12.30 12.49
CA GLN A 72 1.05 11.11 11.87
C GLN A 72 0.09 10.59 10.82
N VAL A 73 0.60 10.38 9.62
CA VAL A 73 -0.18 9.94 8.46
C VAL A 73 0.33 8.58 7.99
N LEU A 74 -0.61 7.69 7.72
CA LEU A 74 -0.36 6.45 7.03
C LEU A 74 -1.03 6.52 5.66
N GLY A 75 -0.22 6.45 4.60
CA GLY A 75 -0.69 6.49 3.21
C GLY A 75 -0.26 5.25 2.44
N PHE A 76 -1.11 4.80 1.53
CA PHE A 76 -0.78 3.79 0.55
C PHE A 76 -0.33 4.47 -0.74
N MET A 77 0.93 4.23 -1.14
CA MET A 77 1.56 4.86 -2.30
C MET A 77 1.51 3.92 -3.51
N VAL A 78 1.08 4.46 -4.63
CA VAL A 78 1.03 3.77 -5.93
C VAL A 78 1.90 4.54 -6.90
N LYS A 79 3.09 4.02 -7.23
CA LYS A 79 4.12 4.75 -7.96
C LYS A 79 4.42 4.14 -9.31
N LEU A 80 4.84 5.00 -10.23
CA LEU A 80 5.52 4.61 -11.47
C LEU A 80 6.82 5.41 -11.58
N GLU A 81 7.90 4.68 -11.76
CA GLU A 81 9.25 5.22 -11.91
C GLU A 81 9.90 4.70 -13.18
N TYR A 82 10.86 5.43 -13.72
CA TYR A 82 11.71 4.96 -14.82
C TYR A 82 13.18 5.16 -14.52
N ARG A 83 14.02 4.38 -15.18
CA ARG A 83 15.48 4.48 -15.08
C ARG A 83 16.17 4.22 -16.41
N GLY A 84 17.00 5.18 -16.83
CA GLY A 84 17.97 4.98 -17.90
C GLY A 84 19.31 4.53 -17.32
N ARG A 85 20.26 5.45 -17.20
CA ARG A 85 21.50 5.29 -16.45
C ARG A 85 21.34 6.02 -15.11
N GLY A 86 21.72 5.41 -14.00
CA GLY A 86 21.69 6.03 -12.67
C GLY A 86 20.43 5.66 -11.85
N SER A 87 19.91 6.61 -11.08
CA SER A 87 18.79 6.41 -10.15
C SER A 87 17.42 6.34 -10.82
N TRP A 88 16.43 5.83 -10.11
CA TRP A 88 15.03 5.89 -10.47
C TRP A 88 14.53 7.33 -10.46
N LYS A 89 13.67 7.68 -11.43
CA LYS A 89 13.08 8.99 -11.62
C LYS A 89 11.58 8.87 -11.75
N GLU A 90 10.87 9.94 -11.48
CA GLU A 90 9.42 10.06 -11.60
C GLU A 90 8.97 9.89 -13.06
N ALA A 91 8.04 8.96 -13.31
CA ALA A 91 7.46 8.73 -14.63
C ALA A 91 6.05 9.32 -14.73
N SER A 92 5.71 9.89 -15.86
CA SER A 92 4.43 10.60 -16.08
C SER A 92 3.53 9.93 -17.12
N GLU A 93 3.79 8.69 -17.45
CA GLU A 93 2.94 7.92 -18.36
C GLU A 93 1.55 7.72 -17.76
N PRO A 94 0.48 7.84 -18.56
CA PRO A 94 -0.86 7.51 -18.10
C PRO A 94 -0.92 6.01 -17.78
N ARG A 95 -1.54 5.67 -16.65
CA ARG A 95 -1.69 4.29 -16.23
C ARG A 95 -3.06 4.04 -15.65
N ASP A 96 -3.57 2.85 -15.91
CA ASP A 96 -4.81 2.36 -15.38
C ASP A 96 -4.51 1.57 -14.11
N ILE A 97 -5.21 1.91 -13.04
CA ILE A 97 -5.03 1.34 -11.71
C ILE A 97 -6.37 0.77 -11.27
N THR A 98 -6.36 -0.49 -10.88
CA THR A 98 -7.51 -1.16 -10.27
C THR A 98 -7.08 -1.75 -8.95
N MET A 99 -7.82 -1.49 -7.90
CA MET A 99 -7.54 -2.02 -6.57
C MET A 99 -8.80 -2.49 -5.87
N ASP A 100 -8.63 -3.49 -5.03
CA ASP A 100 -9.59 -3.97 -4.06
C ASP A 100 -8.81 -4.36 -2.79
N LEU A 101 -8.57 -3.36 -1.94
CA LEU A 101 -7.71 -3.49 -0.77
C LEU A 101 -8.50 -3.18 0.50
N ARG A 102 -8.25 -4.00 1.52
CA ARG A 102 -8.74 -3.79 2.89
C ARG A 102 -7.56 -3.62 3.81
N CYS A 103 -7.60 -2.59 4.64
CA CYS A 103 -6.55 -2.29 5.60
C CYS A 103 -7.15 -2.17 6.99
N SER A 104 -6.61 -2.93 7.93
CA SER A 104 -6.90 -2.80 9.36
C SER A 104 -5.71 -2.14 10.04
N VAL A 105 -5.98 -1.08 10.78
CA VAL A 105 -4.94 -0.26 11.40
C VAL A 105 -5.28 0.00 12.86
N ALA A 106 -4.30 -0.17 13.73
CA ALA A 106 -4.35 0.29 15.11
C ALA A 106 -3.09 1.10 15.43
N ALA A 107 -3.23 2.15 16.22
CA ALA A 107 -2.09 2.91 16.72
C ALA A 107 -1.70 2.41 18.11
N SER A 108 -0.40 2.30 18.38
CA SER A 108 0.11 1.90 19.69
C SER A 108 -0.09 2.96 20.76
N SER A 109 -0.27 4.20 20.37
CA SER A 109 -0.58 5.31 21.27
C SER A 109 -2.01 5.77 21.03
N GLY A 110 -2.81 5.84 22.08
CA GLY A 110 -4.09 6.54 22.01
C GLY A 110 -3.87 7.96 21.49
N GLY A 111 -4.53 8.32 20.41
CA GLY A 111 -4.53 9.66 19.88
C GLY A 111 -5.91 10.28 20.02
N SER A 112 -5.99 11.58 20.24
CA SER A 112 -7.19 12.34 19.97
C SER A 112 -7.29 12.60 18.46
N ASN A 113 -8.50 12.65 17.90
CA ASN A 113 -8.73 12.93 16.47
C ASN A 113 -8.14 11.87 15.52
N PHE A 114 -8.47 10.63 15.76
CA PHE A 114 -8.19 9.55 14.81
C PHE A 114 -9.11 9.67 13.59
N ALA A 115 -8.52 9.60 12.40
CA ALA A 115 -9.26 9.51 11.15
C ALA A 115 -8.78 8.29 10.36
N PHE A 116 -9.72 7.48 9.94
CA PHE A 116 -9.51 6.24 9.21
C PHE A 116 -10.23 6.27 7.86
N TRP A 117 -9.57 5.84 6.79
CA TRP A 117 -10.15 5.74 5.46
C TRP A 117 -10.06 4.31 4.94
N ASP A 118 -11.18 3.78 4.50
CA ASP A 118 -11.20 2.52 3.79
C ASP A 118 -10.63 2.71 2.37
N ILE A 119 -9.67 1.89 1.97
CA ILE A 119 -9.12 1.89 0.62
C ILE A 119 -10.21 1.40 -0.36
N GLY A 120 -10.81 0.25 -0.07
CA GLY A 120 -11.92 -0.32 -0.80
C GLY A 120 -11.61 -0.67 -2.26
N LYS A 121 -12.67 -0.75 -3.06
CA LYS A 121 -12.61 -1.05 -4.49
C LYS A 121 -12.58 0.25 -5.29
N ARG A 122 -11.55 0.43 -6.11
CA ARG A 122 -11.36 1.62 -6.95
C ARG A 122 -10.77 1.27 -8.30
N THR A 123 -11.20 2.03 -9.33
CA THR A 123 -10.61 1.99 -10.67
C THR A 123 -10.46 3.41 -11.18
N PHE A 124 -9.28 3.77 -11.64
CA PHE A 124 -8.99 5.11 -12.14
C PHE A 124 -7.76 5.15 -13.05
N THR A 125 -7.64 6.21 -13.83
CA THR A 125 -6.46 6.49 -14.67
C THR A 125 -5.77 7.74 -14.16
N ARG A 126 -4.44 7.70 -14.03
CA ARG A 126 -3.62 8.81 -13.54
C ARG A 126 -2.29 8.92 -14.29
N ARG A 127 -1.76 10.15 -14.32
CA ARG A 127 -0.44 10.48 -14.84
C ARG A 127 0.59 10.80 -13.73
N GLN A 128 0.14 11.14 -12.53
CA GLN A 128 1.04 11.41 -11.41
C GLN A 128 1.92 10.18 -11.13
N TRP A 129 3.22 10.41 -10.96
CA TRP A 129 4.18 9.35 -10.67
C TRP A 129 3.90 8.64 -9.34
N ASN A 130 3.39 9.37 -8.36
CA ASN A 130 2.99 8.85 -7.07
C ASN A 130 1.56 9.28 -6.74
N ILE A 131 0.73 8.31 -6.45
CA ILE A 131 -0.64 8.51 -5.99
C ILE A 131 -0.71 8.04 -4.55
N GLU A 132 -1.02 8.97 -3.66
CA GLU A 132 -1.24 8.65 -2.26
C GLU A 132 -2.73 8.42 -1.99
N ILE A 133 -3.03 7.27 -1.41
CA ILE A 133 -4.36 6.94 -0.92
C ILE A 133 -4.30 6.99 0.61
N PRO A 134 -4.98 7.95 1.25
CA PRO A 134 -4.98 8.05 2.71
C PRO A 134 -5.55 6.78 3.35
N VAL A 135 -4.85 6.25 4.37
CA VAL A 135 -5.28 5.08 5.13
C VAL A 135 -5.70 5.48 6.54
N ALA A 136 -4.84 6.21 7.24
CA ALA A 136 -5.12 6.68 8.59
C ALA A 136 -4.37 7.97 8.91
N ARG A 137 -4.91 8.74 9.83
CA ARG A 137 -4.25 9.92 10.40
C ARG A 137 -4.60 10.05 11.86
N ILE A 138 -3.61 10.31 12.71
CA ILE A 138 -3.82 10.59 14.12
C ILE A 138 -2.99 11.80 14.57
N VAL A 139 -3.45 12.48 15.62
CA VAL A 139 -2.67 13.44 16.38
C VAL A 139 -2.25 12.73 17.66
N PRO A 140 -0.97 12.33 17.81
CA PRO A 140 -0.54 11.55 18.96
C PRO A 140 -0.46 12.43 20.22
N ASN A 141 -0.94 11.90 21.34
CA ASN A 141 -0.88 12.55 22.64
C ASN A 141 0.26 11.94 23.47
N ASN A 142 1.16 12.78 23.96
CA ASN A 142 2.13 12.50 25.03
C ASN A 142 2.94 11.18 24.95
N VAL A 143 3.03 10.57 23.77
CA VAL A 143 3.82 9.36 23.56
C VAL A 143 5.14 9.74 22.90
N PRO A 144 6.29 9.34 23.45
CA PRO A 144 7.59 9.58 22.83
C PRO A 144 7.61 9.03 21.40
N GLU A 145 8.18 9.80 20.46
CA GLU A 145 8.19 9.45 19.03
C GLU A 145 8.73 8.03 18.77
N ARG A 146 9.78 7.62 19.49
CA ARG A 146 10.37 6.28 19.41
C ARG A 146 9.42 5.11 19.76
N GLN A 147 8.34 5.41 20.49
CA GLN A 147 7.34 4.41 20.91
C GLN A 147 6.08 4.41 20.04
N ARG A 148 5.98 5.33 19.08
CA ARG A 148 4.83 5.46 18.21
C ARG A 148 4.94 4.46 17.07
N GLN A 149 3.92 3.60 16.97
CA GLN A 149 3.86 2.56 15.95
C GLN A 149 2.43 2.36 15.45
N TRP A 150 2.33 1.97 14.20
CA TRP A 150 1.13 1.43 13.62
C TRP A 150 1.19 -0.10 13.66
N LEU A 151 0.11 -0.73 14.06
CA LEU A 151 -0.14 -2.15 13.80
C LEU A 151 -1.05 -2.22 12.58
N ILE A 152 -0.57 -2.84 11.51
CA ILE A 152 -1.22 -2.82 10.21
C ILE A 152 -1.44 -4.25 9.73
N THR A 153 -2.61 -4.48 9.13
CA THR A 153 -2.88 -5.66 8.31
C THR A 153 -3.50 -5.19 7.00
N ILE A 154 -2.94 -5.62 5.88
CA ILE A 154 -3.44 -5.32 4.54
C ILE A 154 -3.71 -6.61 3.79
N VAL A 155 -4.83 -6.67 3.06
CA VAL A 155 -5.24 -7.81 2.24
C VAL A 155 -5.95 -7.32 1.00
N GLY A 156 -5.77 -8.03 -0.11
CA GLY A 156 -6.46 -7.77 -1.35
C GLY A 156 -5.52 -7.66 -2.54
N THR A 157 -5.96 -6.99 -3.59
CA THR A 157 -5.27 -6.92 -4.87
C THR A 157 -5.18 -5.49 -5.38
N ILE A 158 -4.10 -5.21 -6.10
CA ILE A 158 -3.93 -3.99 -6.88
C ILE A 158 -3.24 -4.31 -8.17
N SER A 159 -3.68 -3.70 -9.28
CA SER A 159 -3.00 -3.81 -10.56
C SER A 159 -2.68 -2.44 -11.13
N GLN A 160 -1.57 -2.35 -11.83
CA GLN A 160 -1.20 -1.20 -12.66
C GLN A 160 -0.92 -1.67 -14.08
N THR A 161 -1.29 -0.84 -15.06
CA THR A 161 -1.02 -1.06 -16.48
C THR A 161 -0.76 0.29 -17.11
N ILE A 162 0.30 0.46 -17.90
CA ILE A 162 0.44 1.66 -18.73
C ILE A 162 -0.70 1.64 -19.74
N SER A 163 -1.45 2.74 -19.82
CA SER A 163 -2.66 2.82 -20.63
C SER A 163 -2.40 2.47 -22.10
N GLY A 164 -3.14 1.50 -22.62
CA GLY A 164 -2.96 0.98 -23.98
C GLY A 164 -1.87 -0.08 -24.14
N GLU A 165 -1.12 -0.44 -23.08
CA GLU A 165 -0.03 -1.41 -23.13
C GLU A 165 -0.29 -2.58 -22.17
N ASN A 166 -1.14 -3.53 -22.55
CA ASN A 166 -1.56 -4.65 -21.69
C ASN A 166 -0.41 -5.57 -21.26
N ASP A 167 0.68 -5.63 -22.03
CA ASP A 167 1.89 -6.36 -21.70
C ASP A 167 2.67 -5.77 -20.51
N THR A 168 2.35 -4.54 -20.11
CA THR A 168 2.93 -3.90 -18.91
C THR A 168 2.14 -4.14 -17.63
N ARG A 169 1.08 -4.94 -17.67
CA ARG A 169 0.23 -5.20 -16.52
C ARG A 169 0.96 -5.92 -15.41
N TRP A 170 0.83 -5.40 -14.22
CA TRP A 170 1.24 -6.04 -12.98
C TRP A 170 0.06 -6.20 -12.03
N ASN A 171 -0.20 -7.44 -11.63
CA ASN A 171 -1.20 -7.78 -10.62
C ASN A 171 -0.46 -8.13 -9.34
N ASP A 172 -0.63 -7.33 -8.33
CA ASP A 172 -0.02 -7.48 -7.03
C ASP A 172 -1.06 -7.91 -5.99
N LYS A 173 -0.62 -8.70 -5.02
CA LYS A 173 -1.47 -9.26 -3.98
C LYS A 173 -0.82 -9.08 -2.60
N PHE A 174 -1.61 -8.55 -1.70
CA PHE A 174 -1.30 -8.41 -0.28
C PHE A 174 -1.98 -9.46 0.57
#